data_049f913ebbe7165ef7b2dde27beee969
#
_entry.id   049f913ebbe7165ef7b2dde27beee969
#
_cell.length_a   1.000
_cell.length_b   1.000
_cell.length_c   1.000
_cell.angle_alpha   90.00
_cell.angle_beta   90.00
_cell.angle_gamma   90.00
#
_symmetry.space_group_name_H-M   'P 1'
#
loop_
_entity.id
_entity.type
_entity.pdbx_description
1 polymer ?
#
loop_
_entity_poly.entity_id
_entity_poly.type
_entity_poly.pdbx_seq_one_letter_code
_entity_poly.pdbx_strand_id
1 'polypeptide(L)'
;MAQFDVHRNKGVLRDSIPCVVLVQSAQFDRYRRRVVVPLVRQTILPHDTPTVGARMNPVFVIEGIRVVLHPLDMVSVALGQLGGPVGSLEKQGQIIADALDELLTRSWG
;
A
#
# COMPACT_ATOMS: atom_id res chain seq x y z
N MET A 1 -0.20 15.16 -4.98
CA MET A 1 -0.14 13.68 -4.90
C MET A 1 -1.45 13.11 -5.38
N ALA A 2 -1.37 12.10 -6.20
CA ALA A 2 -2.57 11.44 -6.70
C ALA A 2 -2.83 10.14 -5.95
N GLN A 3 -4.11 9.77 -5.89
CA GLN A 3 -4.50 8.48 -5.33
C GLN A 3 -3.76 7.36 -6.09
N PHE A 4 -3.28 6.37 -5.36
CA PHE A 4 -2.51 5.22 -5.84
C PHE A 4 -1.09 5.55 -6.30
N ASP A 5 -0.59 6.75 -6.04
CA ASP A 5 0.83 7.03 -6.18
C ASP A 5 1.63 6.22 -5.17
N VAL A 6 2.80 5.75 -5.61
CA VAL A 6 3.70 4.96 -4.78
C VAL A 6 4.88 5.82 -4.35
N HIS A 7 5.17 5.83 -3.07
CA HIS A 7 6.27 6.59 -2.49
C HIS A 7 7.22 5.67 -1.73
N ARG A 8 8.49 6.07 -1.67
CA ARG A 8 9.49 5.33 -0.89
C ARG A 8 9.16 5.42 0.60
N ASN A 9 9.40 4.33 1.30
CA ASN A 9 9.34 4.30 2.76
C ASN A 9 10.68 4.79 3.31
N LYS A 10 10.64 5.84 4.14
CA LYS A 10 11.84 6.39 4.80
C LYS A 10 12.03 5.85 6.21
N GLY A 11 11.10 5.01 6.69
CA GLY A 11 11.14 4.48 8.05
C GLY A 11 12.19 3.41 8.28
N VAL A 12 12.24 2.93 9.52
CA VAL A 12 13.22 1.90 9.92
C VAL A 12 12.98 0.55 9.23
N LEU A 13 11.75 0.31 8.77
CA LEU A 13 11.39 -0.94 8.09
C LEU A 13 11.53 -0.88 6.58
N ARG A 14 12.30 0.09 6.05
CA ARG A 14 12.41 0.31 4.60
C ARG A 14 12.97 -0.89 3.82
N ASP A 15 13.68 -1.79 4.47
CA ASP A 15 14.19 -2.98 3.79
C ASP A 15 13.09 -4.00 3.53
N SER A 16 12.20 -4.21 4.49
CA SER A 16 11.08 -5.14 4.34
C SER A 16 9.85 -4.48 3.71
N ILE A 17 9.70 -3.18 3.91
CA ILE A 17 8.62 -2.37 3.32
C ILE A 17 9.28 -1.26 2.50
N PRO A 18 9.68 -1.55 1.26
CA PRO A 18 10.44 -0.56 0.48
C PRO A 18 9.63 0.67 0.08
N CYS A 19 8.32 0.52 -0.03
CA CYS A 19 7.45 1.61 -0.46
C CYS A 19 6.04 1.43 0.10
N VAL A 20 5.25 2.50 -0.05
CA VAL A 20 3.85 2.54 0.37
C VAL A 20 3.02 3.12 -0.77
N VAL A 21 1.75 2.78 -0.83
CA VAL A 21 0.83 3.32 -1.83
C VAL A 21 -0.19 4.22 -1.15
N LEU A 22 -0.42 5.40 -1.73
CA LEU A 22 -1.46 6.32 -1.26
C LEU A 22 -2.82 5.79 -1.66
N VAL A 23 -3.71 5.65 -0.70
CA VAL A 23 -5.08 5.21 -0.97
C VAL A 23 -6.11 6.31 -0.72
N GLN A 24 -5.68 7.40 -0.14
CA GLN A 24 -6.53 8.54 0.14
C GLN A 24 -6.90 9.27 -1.16
N SER A 25 -8.16 9.62 -1.29
CA SER A 25 -8.60 10.41 -2.44
C SER A 25 -7.89 11.77 -2.46
N ALA A 26 -7.54 12.23 -3.67
CA ALA A 26 -6.85 13.50 -3.86
C ALA A 26 -7.66 14.71 -3.37
N GLN A 27 -8.97 14.58 -3.22
CA GLN A 27 -9.79 15.67 -2.67
C GLN A 27 -9.42 16.03 -1.23
N PHE A 28 -8.69 15.16 -0.53
CA PHE A 28 -8.22 15.38 0.84
C PHE A 28 -6.76 15.83 0.91
N ASP A 29 -6.13 16.18 -0.21
CA ASP A 29 -4.71 16.54 -0.27
C ASP A 29 -4.36 17.78 0.55
N ARG A 30 -5.33 18.64 0.87
CA ARG A 30 -5.08 19.80 1.72
C ARG A 30 -4.79 19.45 3.17
N TYR A 31 -5.10 18.23 3.60
CA TYR A 31 -4.76 17.77 4.94
C TYR A 31 -3.28 17.40 4.99
N ARG A 32 -2.69 17.51 6.17
CA ARG A 32 -1.25 17.25 6.35
C ARG A 32 -0.91 15.76 6.44
N ARG A 33 -1.91 14.91 6.55
CA ARG A 33 -1.69 13.48 6.68
C ARG A 33 -2.13 12.77 5.42
N ARG A 34 -1.52 11.60 5.21
CA ARG A 34 -1.84 10.73 4.08
C ARG A 34 -2.09 9.33 4.58
N VAL A 35 -3.17 8.72 4.13
CA VAL A 35 -3.45 7.32 4.41
C VAL A 35 -2.72 6.48 3.37
N VAL A 36 -1.86 5.60 3.85
CA VAL A 36 -1.03 4.75 2.99
C VAL A 36 -1.16 3.29 3.40
N VAL A 37 -0.94 2.40 2.43
CA VAL A 37 -0.88 0.96 2.66
C VAL A 37 0.53 0.49 2.35
N PRO A 38 1.16 -0.26 3.27
CA PRO A 38 2.50 -0.80 3.03
C PRO A 38 2.51 -1.79 1.87
N LEU A 39 3.58 -1.72 1.08
CA LEU A 39 3.91 -2.70 0.06
C LEU A 39 5.10 -3.48 0.59
N VAL A 40 4.83 -4.70 1.05
CA VAL A 40 5.81 -5.52 1.76
C VAL A 40 6.56 -6.38 0.76
N ARG A 41 7.88 -6.45 0.86
CA ARG A 41 8.69 -7.31 0.01
C ARG A 41 8.22 -8.76 0.18
N GLN A 42 7.85 -9.43 -0.91
CA GLN A 42 7.25 -10.75 -0.84
C GLN A 42 8.16 -11.77 -0.15
N THR A 43 9.46 -11.68 -0.36
CA THR A 43 10.44 -12.62 0.21
C THR A 43 10.55 -12.54 1.74
N ILE A 44 10.07 -11.45 2.33
CA ILE A 44 10.14 -11.23 3.79
C ILE A 44 8.91 -11.81 4.51
N LEU A 45 7.80 -11.99 3.79
CA LEU A 45 6.58 -12.48 4.41
C LEU A 45 6.75 -13.90 4.93
N PRO A 46 6.16 -14.22 6.10
CA PRO A 46 6.19 -15.58 6.63
C PRO A 46 5.60 -16.58 5.64
N HIS A 47 6.13 -17.79 5.64
CA HIS A 47 5.63 -18.87 4.77
C HIS A 47 4.18 -19.21 5.02
N ASP A 48 3.69 -18.92 6.23
CA ASP A 48 2.31 -19.18 6.61
C ASP A 48 1.36 -18.00 6.31
N THR A 49 1.80 -17.01 5.53
CA THR A 49 0.92 -15.96 5.05
C THR A 49 0.07 -16.56 3.92
N PRO A 50 -1.11 -17.11 4.23
CA PRO A 50 -1.82 -17.96 3.25
C PRO A 50 -2.51 -17.15 2.16
N THR A 51 -2.50 -15.84 2.26
CA THR A 51 -3.33 -14.96 1.45
C THR A 51 -2.55 -14.17 0.40
N VAL A 52 -1.23 -14.42 0.25
CA VAL A 52 -0.44 -13.77 -0.81
C VAL A 52 -1.06 -14.05 -2.17
N GLY A 53 -1.37 -13.00 -2.91
CA GLY A 53 -2.04 -13.11 -4.21
C GLY A 53 -3.55 -13.21 -4.12
N ALA A 54 -4.13 -13.34 -2.94
CA ALA A 54 -5.57 -13.30 -2.76
C ALA A 54 -6.10 -11.87 -2.86
N ARG A 55 -7.41 -11.71 -2.86
CA ARG A 55 -8.06 -10.42 -3.08
C ARG A 55 -7.58 -9.33 -2.12
N MET A 56 -7.32 -9.65 -0.86
CA MET A 56 -6.88 -8.66 0.13
C MET A 56 -5.38 -8.36 0.04
N ASN A 57 -4.60 -9.27 -0.53
CA ASN A 57 -3.14 -9.16 -0.57
C ASN A 57 -2.61 -9.34 -2.00
N PRO A 58 -2.98 -8.46 -2.92
CA PRO A 58 -2.47 -8.56 -4.30
C PRO A 58 -0.98 -8.29 -4.36
N VAL A 59 -0.34 -8.87 -5.38
CA VAL A 59 1.09 -8.73 -5.63
C VAL A 59 1.30 -7.74 -6.76
N PHE A 60 2.25 -6.83 -6.57
CA PHE A 60 2.67 -5.89 -7.61
C PHE A 60 4.18 -5.97 -7.80
N VAL A 61 4.67 -5.40 -8.89
CA VAL A 61 6.11 -5.26 -9.13
C VAL A 61 6.42 -3.77 -9.17
N ILE A 62 7.26 -3.32 -8.24
CA ILE A 62 7.70 -1.93 -8.14
C ILE A 62 9.22 -1.92 -8.25
N GLU A 63 9.74 -1.24 -9.27
CA GLU A 63 11.18 -1.15 -9.53
C GLU A 63 11.85 -2.54 -9.55
N GLY A 64 11.18 -3.52 -10.15
CA GLY A 64 11.69 -4.88 -10.26
C GLY A 64 11.54 -5.73 -9.00
N ILE A 65 10.96 -5.18 -7.95
CA ILE A 65 10.77 -5.89 -6.68
C ILE A 65 9.31 -6.33 -6.57
N ARG A 66 9.11 -7.61 -6.27
CA ARG A 66 7.76 -8.13 -6.00
C ARG A 66 7.35 -7.73 -4.59
N VAL A 67 6.24 -7.01 -4.50
CA VAL A 67 5.71 -6.49 -3.24
C VAL A 67 4.26 -6.91 -3.09
N VAL A 68 3.83 -7.07 -1.84
CA VAL A 68 2.47 -7.49 -1.50
C VAL A 68 1.79 -6.35 -0.78
N LEU A 69 0.61 -5.97 -1.24
CA LEU A 69 -0.23 -4.98 -0.55
C LEU A 69 -0.68 -5.56 0.78
N HIS A 70 -0.53 -4.80 1.86
CA HIS A 70 -0.85 -5.27 3.20
C HIS A 70 -1.84 -4.33 3.90
N PRO A 71 -3.16 -4.39 3.55
CA PRO A 71 -4.15 -3.43 4.06
C PRO A 71 -4.31 -3.43 5.58
N LEU A 72 -4.06 -4.56 6.26
CA LEU A 72 -4.15 -4.61 7.72
C LEU A 72 -3.20 -3.65 8.42
N ASP A 73 -2.11 -3.27 7.74
CA ASP A 73 -1.15 -2.30 8.27
C ASP A 73 -1.36 -0.90 7.70
N MET A 74 -2.52 -0.63 7.13
CA MET A 74 -2.88 0.70 6.64
C MET A 74 -2.72 1.73 7.77
N VAL A 75 -2.08 2.85 7.46
CA VAL A 75 -1.73 3.83 8.46
C VAL A 75 -1.81 5.24 7.89
N SER A 76 -2.09 6.20 8.77
CA SER A 76 -2.00 7.62 8.44
C SER A 76 -0.63 8.13 8.83
N VAL A 77 0.08 8.74 7.88
CA VAL A 77 1.41 9.29 8.11
C VAL A 77 1.42 10.79 7.81
N ALA A 78 2.33 11.50 8.46
CA ALA A 78 2.54 12.91 8.15
C ALA A 78 3.19 13.02 6.77
N LEU A 79 2.83 14.08 6.03
CA LEU A 79 3.32 14.28 4.67
C LEU A 79 4.84 14.22 4.57
N GLY A 80 5.54 14.81 5.55
CA GLY A 80 6.99 14.83 5.58
C GLY A 80 7.65 13.47 5.82
N GLN A 81 6.87 12.45 6.20
CA GLN A 81 7.38 11.10 6.41
C GLN A 81 7.39 10.27 5.14
N LEU A 82 6.82 10.76 4.06
CA LEU A 82 6.85 10.08 2.77
C LEU A 82 8.17 10.37 2.06
N GLY A 83 8.75 9.34 1.48
CA GLY A 83 9.90 9.49 0.58
C GLY A 83 9.47 10.00 -0.79
N GLY A 84 10.41 10.01 -1.73
CA GLY A 84 10.14 10.43 -3.09
C GLY A 84 9.17 9.49 -3.81
N PRO A 85 8.50 9.98 -4.86
CA PRO A 85 7.63 9.14 -5.67
C PRO A 85 8.46 8.14 -6.48
N VAL A 86 7.94 6.93 -6.62
CA VAL A 86 8.59 5.87 -7.42
C VAL A 86 7.70 5.37 -8.55
N GLY A 87 6.44 5.75 -8.58
CA GLY A 87 5.53 5.35 -9.62
C GLY A 87 4.08 5.51 -9.22
N SER A 88 3.20 4.89 -9.99
CA SER A 88 1.77 4.93 -9.74
C SER A 88 1.15 3.57 -10.01
N LEU A 89 0.22 3.18 -9.16
CA LEU A 89 -0.61 1.98 -9.36
C LEU A 89 -2.03 2.36 -9.80
N GLU A 90 -2.20 3.53 -10.41
CA GLU A 90 -3.50 4.01 -10.83
C GLU A 90 -4.21 3.00 -11.75
N LYS A 91 -3.48 2.35 -12.64
CA LYS A 91 -4.06 1.38 -13.56
C LYS A 91 -4.56 0.12 -12.84
N GLN A 92 -4.02 -0.16 -11.66
CA GLN A 92 -4.43 -1.26 -10.79
C GLN A 92 -5.30 -0.78 -9.64
N GLY A 93 -5.81 0.45 -9.72
CA GLY A 93 -6.59 1.06 -8.64
C GLY A 93 -7.78 0.23 -8.21
N GLN A 94 -8.47 -0.43 -9.14
CA GLN A 94 -9.61 -1.26 -8.80
C GLN A 94 -9.19 -2.47 -7.95
N ILE A 95 -8.04 -3.06 -8.24
CA ILE A 95 -7.51 -4.17 -7.44
C ILE A 95 -7.25 -3.72 -6.02
N ILE A 96 -6.68 -2.52 -5.85
CA ILE A 96 -6.42 -1.96 -4.52
C ILE A 96 -7.74 -1.64 -3.81
N ALA A 97 -8.69 -1.01 -4.51
CA ALA A 97 -10.00 -0.70 -3.94
C ALA A 97 -10.72 -1.98 -3.48
N ASP A 98 -10.62 -3.06 -4.27
CA ASP A 98 -11.20 -4.34 -3.90
C ASP A 98 -10.54 -4.93 -2.65
N ALA A 99 -9.23 -4.79 -2.51
CA ALA A 99 -8.51 -5.25 -1.33
C ALA A 99 -8.97 -4.50 -0.07
N LEU A 100 -9.11 -3.18 -0.16
CA LEU A 100 -9.60 -2.36 0.95
C LEU A 100 -11.05 -2.70 1.30
N ASP A 101 -11.87 -2.93 0.28
CA ASP A 101 -13.27 -3.31 0.46
C ASP A 101 -13.38 -4.66 1.20
N GLU A 102 -12.54 -5.61 0.84
CA GLU A 102 -12.48 -6.91 1.51
C GLU A 102 -12.18 -6.74 3.00
N LEU A 103 -11.23 -5.87 3.33
CA LEU A 103 -10.87 -5.62 4.72
C LEU A 103 -11.99 -4.89 5.50
N LEU A 104 -12.61 -3.89 4.88
CA LEU A 104 -13.43 -2.93 5.62
C LEU A 104 -14.93 -3.23 5.58
N THR A 105 -15.42 -3.84 4.51
CA THR A 105 -16.88 -3.91 4.30
C THR A 105 -17.41 -5.29 3.98
N ARG A 106 -16.58 -6.19 3.43
CA ARG A 106 -17.09 -7.46 2.90
C ARG A 106 -17.34 -8.52 3.95
N SER A 107 -16.73 -8.39 5.11
CA SER A 107 -16.78 -9.43 6.16
C SER A 107 -17.55 -9.00 7.40
N TRP A 108 -18.33 -7.94 7.31
CA TRP A 108 -19.13 -7.53 8.46
C TRP A 108 -20.42 -8.35 8.51
N GLY A 109 -20.66 -8.93 9.61
CA GLY A 109 -21.82 -9.80 9.75
C GLY A 109 -21.52 -11.03 10.56
#